data_3fc9ac13b85bec37c2ddd63da32d7065
#
_entry.id   3fc9ac13b85bec37c2ddd63da32d7065
#
_cell.length_a   1.000
_cell.length_b   1.000
_cell.length_c   1.000
_cell.angle_alpha   90.00
_cell.angle_beta   90.00
_cell.angle_gamma   90.00
#
_symmetry.space_group_name_H-M   'P 1'
#
loop_
_entity.id
_entity.type
_entity.pdbx_description
1 polymer ?
#
loop_
_entity_poly.entity_id
_entity_poly.type
_entity_poly.pdbx_seq_one_letter_code
_entity_poly.pdbx_strand_id
1 'polypeptide(L)'
;MVNRVLVVDDEQTLAQNLQAYLQAQGLEVHVAHDGASGIGLAESLAPGVIVLDYRLPDMEGFQVLETVRKNRQCHFVLITAHPTAEVRERAAELGVTHVLFKPFPLVELARAIFDLMGIERRRRATDNPADGFVERRQTRNELFPLQLYDGSWVLADRRRNGGKPPGPDDDQLLTGE
;
A
#
# COMPACT_ATOMS: atom_id res chain seq x y z
N MET A 1 -17.31 -5.60 16.51
CA MET A 1 -17.22 -5.92 15.06
C MET A 1 -15.87 -6.57 14.83
N VAL A 2 -15.82 -7.68 14.12
CA VAL A 2 -14.53 -8.35 13.83
C VAL A 2 -13.87 -7.55 12.71
N ASN A 3 -12.67 -6.99 12.97
CA ASN A 3 -11.90 -6.20 12.01
C ASN A 3 -11.18 -7.14 11.03
N ARG A 4 -11.95 -7.87 10.23
CA ARG A 4 -11.47 -8.91 9.33
C ARG A 4 -11.25 -8.37 7.93
N VAL A 5 -10.07 -8.65 7.39
CA VAL A 5 -9.64 -8.28 6.05
C VAL A 5 -9.28 -9.53 5.27
N LEU A 6 -9.72 -9.62 4.03
CA LEU A 6 -9.27 -10.63 3.08
C LEU A 6 -8.38 -9.96 2.04
N VAL A 7 -7.19 -10.50 1.83
CA VAL A 7 -6.27 -10.10 0.75
C VAL A 7 -6.33 -11.16 -0.34
N VAL A 8 -6.61 -10.76 -1.58
CA VAL A 8 -6.64 -11.64 -2.76
C VAL A 8 -5.60 -11.12 -3.75
N ASP A 9 -4.46 -11.79 -3.82
CA ASP A 9 -3.32 -11.40 -4.66
C ASP A 9 -2.47 -12.65 -4.95
N ASP A 10 -2.15 -12.91 -6.21
CA ASP A 10 -1.38 -14.07 -6.64
C ASP A 10 0.13 -13.93 -6.33
N GLU A 11 0.59 -12.71 -6.10
CA GLU A 11 1.96 -12.44 -5.67
C GLU A 11 2.15 -12.77 -4.18
N GLN A 12 2.62 -13.99 -3.91
CA GLN A 12 2.74 -14.52 -2.54
C GLN A 12 3.53 -13.61 -1.62
N THR A 13 4.66 -13.05 -2.11
CA THR A 13 5.51 -12.16 -1.31
C THR A 13 4.76 -10.89 -0.90
N LEU A 14 4.05 -10.27 -1.82
CA LEU A 14 3.24 -9.09 -1.53
C LEU A 14 2.11 -9.43 -0.55
N ALA A 15 1.36 -10.49 -0.82
CA ALA A 15 0.27 -10.93 0.04
C ALA A 15 0.70 -11.22 1.48
N GLN A 16 1.86 -11.88 1.68
CA GLN A 16 2.45 -12.13 3.00
C GLN A 16 2.88 -10.83 3.70
N ASN A 17 3.50 -9.91 2.97
CA ASN A 17 3.90 -8.61 3.51
C ASN A 17 2.69 -7.78 3.93
N LEU A 18 1.62 -7.78 3.11
CA LEU A 18 0.36 -7.12 3.44
C LEU A 18 -0.27 -7.76 4.69
N GLN A 19 -0.32 -9.09 4.76
CA GLN A 19 -0.83 -9.81 5.93
C GLN A 19 -0.08 -9.43 7.20
N ALA A 20 1.25 -9.54 7.20
CA ALA A 20 2.08 -9.23 8.36
C ALA A 20 1.92 -7.78 8.81
N TYR A 21 1.92 -6.84 7.86
CA TYR A 21 1.78 -5.42 8.14
C TYR A 21 0.41 -5.09 8.75
N LEU A 22 -0.67 -5.59 8.15
CA LEU A 22 -2.04 -5.32 8.61
C LEU A 22 -2.34 -6.02 9.94
N GLN A 23 -1.83 -7.22 10.17
CA GLN A 23 -1.92 -7.91 11.47
C GLN A 23 -1.21 -7.12 12.57
N ALA A 24 -0.05 -6.52 12.30
CA ALA A 24 0.63 -5.65 13.24
C ALA A 24 -0.17 -4.37 13.58
N GLN A 25 -1.16 -4.00 12.74
CA GLN A 25 -2.10 -2.91 13.01
C GLN A 25 -3.35 -3.38 13.79
N GLY A 26 -3.44 -4.66 14.17
CA GLY A 26 -4.54 -5.22 14.94
C GLY A 26 -5.74 -5.73 14.11
N LEU A 27 -5.52 -5.98 12.83
CA LEU A 27 -6.53 -6.56 11.94
C LEU A 27 -6.40 -8.09 11.89
N GLU A 28 -7.52 -8.80 11.75
CA GLU A 28 -7.53 -10.23 11.41
C GLU A 28 -7.45 -10.36 9.89
N VAL A 29 -6.35 -10.92 9.37
CA VAL A 29 -6.07 -10.94 7.95
C VAL A 29 -5.94 -12.36 7.41
N HIS A 30 -6.71 -12.64 6.37
CA HIS A 30 -6.67 -13.87 5.60
C HIS A 30 -6.19 -13.58 4.19
N VAL A 31 -5.59 -14.58 3.53
CA VAL A 31 -5.01 -14.43 2.19
C VAL A 31 -5.56 -15.53 1.27
N ALA A 32 -5.87 -15.14 0.04
CA ALA A 32 -6.13 -16.01 -1.10
C ALA A 32 -5.20 -15.65 -2.24
N HIS A 33 -4.83 -16.63 -3.08
CA HIS A 33 -3.90 -16.42 -4.19
C HIS A 33 -4.55 -16.53 -5.58
N ASP A 34 -5.85 -16.70 -5.62
CA ASP A 34 -6.67 -16.78 -6.84
C ASP A 34 -8.09 -16.30 -6.54
N GLY A 35 -8.84 -16.00 -7.59
CA GLY A 35 -10.20 -15.48 -7.47
C GLY A 35 -11.19 -16.48 -6.87
N ALA A 36 -11.11 -17.76 -7.25
CA ALA A 36 -12.01 -18.79 -6.75
C ALA A 36 -11.85 -19.00 -5.25
N SER A 37 -10.62 -19.12 -4.76
CA SER A 37 -10.31 -19.18 -3.32
C SER A 37 -10.74 -17.91 -2.60
N GLY A 38 -10.53 -16.74 -3.22
CA GLY A 38 -10.95 -15.44 -2.69
C GLY A 38 -12.46 -15.36 -2.47
N ILE A 39 -13.26 -15.82 -3.43
CA ILE A 39 -14.71 -15.88 -3.32
C ILE A 39 -15.13 -16.84 -2.18
N GLY A 40 -14.56 -18.05 -2.14
CA GLY A 40 -14.87 -19.03 -1.08
C GLY A 40 -14.54 -18.52 0.31
N LEU A 41 -13.40 -17.85 0.49
CA LEU A 41 -13.02 -17.23 1.76
C LEU A 41 -13.91 -16.03 2.11
N ALA A 42 -14.30 -15.22 1.14
CA ALA A 42 -15.22 -14.11 1.38
C ALA A 42 -16.60 -14.59 1.88
N GLU A 43 -17.08 -15.71 1.36
CA GLU A 43 -18.34 -16.30 1.79
C GLU A 43 -18.26 -16.89 3.21
N SER A 44 -17.17 -17.58 3.53
CA SER A 44 -17.00 -18.26 4.82
C SER A 44 -16.64 -17.30 5.96
N LEU A 45 -15.76 -16.32 5.68
CA LEU A 45 -15.21 -15.43 6.70
C LEU A 45 -16.04 -14.16 6.91
N ALA A 46 -16.84 -13.75 5.94
CA ALA A 46 -17.58 -12.50 5.93
C ALA A 46 -16.69 -11.29 6.29
N PRO A 47 -15.61 -10.99 5.52
CA PRO A 47 -14.69 -9.91 5.82
C PRO A 47 -15.40 -8.55 5.68
N GLY A 48 -14.96 -7.56 6.48
CA GLY A 48 -15.44 -6.19 6.35
C GLY A 48 -14.85 -5.47 5.13
N VAL A 49 -13.59 -5.80 4.79
CA VAL A 49 -12.88 -5.24 3.63
C VAL A 49 -12.16 -6.36 2.89
N ILE A 50 -12.21 -6.30 1.57
CA ILE A 50 -11.42 -7.15 0.67
C ILE A 50 -10.43 -6.27 -0.09
N VAL A 51 -9.14 -6.57 0.06
CA VAL A 51 -8.05 -6.03 -0.76
C VAL A 51 -7.90 -6.97 -1.95
N LEU A 52 -8.06 -6.47 -3.15
CA LEU A 52 -8.24 -7.30 -4.35
C LEU A 52 -7.31 -6.86 -5.47
N ASP A 53 -6.43 -7.75 -5.93
CA ASP A 53 -5.71 -7.49 -7.17
C ASP A 53 -6.67 -7.53 -8.36
N TYR A 54 -6.46 -6.60 -9.28
CA TYR A 54 -7.21 -6.54 -10.52
C TYR A 54 -6.95 -7.75 -11.41
N ARG A 55 -5.71 -8.26 -11.45
CA ARG A 55 -5.33 -9.41 -12.26
C ARG A 55 -5.00 -10.61 -11.40
N LEU A 56 -5.85 -11.62 -11.47
CA LEU A 56 -5.62 -12.91 -10.83
C LEU A 56 -5.40 -13.99 -11.91
N PRO A 57 -4.80 -15.13 -11.57
CA PRO A 57 -4.45 -16.16 -12.54
C PRO A 57 -5.66 -16.82 -13.21
N ASP A 58 -6.81 -16.81 -12.54
CA ASP A 58 -8.03 -17.50 -12.94
C ASP A 58 -9.13 -16.56 -13.43
N MET A 59 -9.14 -15.30 -12.96
CA MET A 59 -10.16 -14.32 -13.34
C MET A 59 -9.72 -12.88 -13.05
N GLU A 60 -10.46 -11.92 -13.59
CA GLU A 60 -10.25 -10.51 -13.22
C GLU A 60 -10.86 -10.19 -11.84
N GLY A 61 -10.23 -9.29 -11.10
CA GLY A 61 -10.71 -8.86 -9.79
C GLY A 61 -12.14 -8.34 -9.80
N PHE A 62 -12.58 -7.69 -10.87
CA PHE A 62 -13.98 -7.26 -10.98
C PHE A 62 -14.98 -8.41 -10.97
N GLN A 63 -14.63 -9.58 -11.51
CA GLN A 63 -15.49 -10.77 -11.46
C GLN A 63 -15.62 -11.30 -10.03
N VAL A 64 -14.52 -11.28 -9.26
CA VAL A 64 -14.54 -11.60 -7.82
C VAL A 64 -15.46 -10.65 -7.09
N LEU A 65 -15.29 -9.33 -7.30
CA LEU A 65 -16.08 -8.27 -6.66
C LEU A 65 -17.58 -8.44 -6.96
N GLU A 66 -17.94 -8.60 -8.22
CA GLU A 66 -19.33 -8.76 -8.63
C GLU A 66 -19.96 -10.03 -8.03
N THR A 67 -19.19 -11.12 -7.96
CA THR A 67 -19.67 -12.38 -7.40
C THR A 67 -19.89 -12.27 -5.89
N VAL A 68 -18.93 -11.73 -5.16
CA VAL A 68 -19.05 -11.56 -3.71
C VAL A 68 -20.20 -10.61 -3.35
N ARG A 69 -20.38 -9.52 -4.09
CA ARG A 69 -21.44 -8.55 -3.83
C ARG A 69 -22.85 -9.09 -3.97
N LYS A 70 -23.07 -10.13 -4.77
CA LYS A 70 -24.38 -10.78 -4.89
C LYS A 70 -24.85 -11.36 -3.54
N ASN A 71 -23.90 -11.81 -2.73
CA ASN A 71 -24.20 -12.57 -1.50
C ASN A 71 -23.78 -11.82 -0.23
N ARG A 72 -22.92 -10.80 -0.33
CA ARG A 72 -22.29 -10.14 0.83
C ARG A 72 -22.16 -8.63 0.64
N GLN A 73 -22.38 -7.91 1.72
CA GLN A 73 -22.02 -6.48 1.79
C GLN A 73 -20.65 -6.37 2.45
N CYS A 74 -19.66 -5.96 1.69
CA CYS A 74 -18.31 -5.66 2.14
C CYS A 74 -17.71 -4.54 1.28
N HIS A 75 -16.66 -3.92 1.80
CA HIS A 75 -15.92 -2.89 1.08
C HIS A 75 -14.78 -3.52 0.28
N PHE A 76 -14.37 -2.83 -0.78
CA PHE A 76 -13.27 -3.26 -1.63
C PHE A 76 -12.22 -2.16 -1.75
N VAL A 77 -10.95 -2.56 -1.67
CA VAL A 77 -9.79 -1.79 -2.09
C VAL A 77 -9.19 -2.53 -3.27
N LEU A 78 -9.23 -1.91 -4.44
CA LEU A 78 -8.63 -2.49 -5.65
C LEU A 78 -7.15 -2.13 -5.68
N ILE A 79 -6.30 -3.11 -5.98
CA ILE A 79 -4.87 -2.88 -6.25
C ILE A 79 -4.55 -3.32 -7.68
N THR A 80 -3.70 -2.57 -8.38
CA THR A 80 -3.36 -2.86 -9.77
C THR A 80 -2.00 -2.33 -10.17
N ALA A 81 -1.27 -3.11 -10.98
CA ALA A 81 -0.06 -2.65 -11.65
C ALA A 81 -0.36 -1.89 -12.97
N HIS A 82 -1.63 -1.93 -13.44
CA HIS A 82 -2.04 -1.36 -14.73
C HIS A 82 -3.14 -0.32 -14.56
N PRO A 83 -2.81 0.92 -14.21
CA PRO A 83 -3.80 1.98 -13.93
C PRO A 83 -4.35 2.62 -15.21
N THR A 84 -5.13 1.89 -15.99
CA THR A 84 -5.80 2.45 -17.17
C THR A 84 -7.02 3.28 -16.77
N ALA A 85 -7.45 4.20 -17.64
CA ALA A 85 -8.68 4.95 -17.44
C ALA A 85 -9.89 4.01 -17.31
N GLU A 86 -9.93 2.97 -18.13
CA GLU A 86 -10.96 1.94 -18.16
C GLU A 86 -11.14 1.23 -16.80
N VAL A 87 -10.02 0.85 -16.17
CA VAL A 87 -10.02 0.23 -14.83
C VAL A 87 -10.56 1.19 -13.78
N ARG A 88 -10.21 2.47 -13.86
CA ARG A 88 -10.69 3.49 -12.91
C ARG A 88 -12.19 3.75 -13.07
N GLU A 89 -12.66 3.89 -14.31
CA GLU A 89 -14.07 4.10 -14.63
C GLU A 89 -14.90 2.92 -14.16
N ARG A 90 -14.46 1.70 -14.48
CA ARG A 90 -15.16 0.48 -14.05
C ARG A 90 -15.16 0.31 -12.53
N ALA A 91 -14.07 0.63 -11.85
CA ALA A 91 -14.02 0.62 -10.39
C ALA A 91 -15.03 1.61 -9.79
N ALA A 92 -15.13 2.83 -10.37
CA ALA A 92 -16.07 3.84 -9.91
C ALA A 92 -17.54 3.41 -10.15
N GLU A 93 -17.87 2.86 -11.32
CA GLU A 93 -19.18 2.29 -11.62
C GLU A 93 -19.58 1.20 -10.62
N LEU A 94 -18.61 0.36 -10.24
CA LEU A 94 -18.80 -0.67 -9.25
C LEU A 94 -18.71 -0.14 -7.81
N GLY A 95 -18.64 1.18 -7.59
CA GLY A 95 -18.63 1.80 -6.28
C GLY A 95 -17.39 1.42 -5.44
N VAL A 96 -16.25 1.13 -6.08
CA VAL A 96 -14.96 0.98 -5.41
C VAL A 96 -14.37 2.36 -5.20
N THR A 97 -14.23 2.78 -3.94
CA THR A 97 -13.77 4.13 -3.60
C THR A 97 -12.26 4.25 -3.48
N HIS A 98 -11.57 3.13 -3.30
CA HIS A 98 -10.12 3.10 -3.11
C HIS A 98 -9.48 2.20 -4.18
N VAL A 99 -8.67 2.81 -5.03
CA VAL A 99 -7.86 2.13 -6.05
C VAL A 99 -6.41 2.52 -5.84
N LEU A 100 -5.55 1.55 -5.51
CA LEU A 100 -4.12 1.75 -5.29
C LEU A 100 -3.32 1.19 -6.46
N PHE A 101 -2.28 1.90 -6.85
CA PHE A 101 -1.41 1.50 -7.96
C PHE A 101 -0.11 0.93 -7.43
N LYS A 102 0.23 -0.29 -7.87
CA LYS A 102 1.52 -0.92 -7.54
C LYS A 102 2.68 -0.15 -8.23
N PRO A 103 3.74 0.24 -7.51
CA PRO A 103 3.97 0.07 -6.08
C PRO A 103 3.30 1.16 -5.22
N PHE A 104 2.74 0.79 -4.08
CA PHE A 104 2.09 1.70 -3.13
C PHE A 104 2.66 1.55 -1.71
N PRO A 105 2.64 2.63 -0.90
CA PRO A 105 3.02 2.54 0.50
C PRO A 105 2.01 1.73 1.32
N LEU A 106 2.48 0.78 2.16
CA LEU A 106 1.60 -0.04 3.00
C LEU A 106 0.72 0.81 3.95
N VAL A 107 1.22 1.97 4.36
CA VAL A 107 0.46 2.91 5.18
C VAL A 107 -0.76 3.49 4.47
N GLU A 108 -0.70 3.63 3.15
CA GLU A 108 -1.83 4.12 2.35
C GLU A 108 -2.94 3.07 2.28
N LEU A 109 -2.57 1.81 2.04
CA LEU A 109 -3.52 0.69 2.08
C LEU A 109 -4.19 0.59 3.47
N ALA A 110 -3.40 0.65 4.55
CA ALA A 110 -3.96 0.60 5.89
C ALA A 110 -4.94 1.76 6.16
N ARG A 111 -4.64 2.97 5.69
CA ARG A 111 -5.57 4.10 5.80
C ARG A 111 -6.89 3.82 5.08
N ALA A 112 -6.82 3.38 3.83
CA ALA A 112 -8.01 3.03 3.06
C ALA A 112 -8.88 1.98 3.78
N ILE A 113 -8.26 0.94 4.35
CA ILE A 113 -8.96 -0.11 5.09
C ILE A 113 -9.63 0.46 6.35
N PHE A 114 -8.92 1.26 7.16
CA PHE A 114 -9.48 1.85 8.38
C PHE A 114 -10.61 2.84 8.08
N ASP A 115 -10.48 3.63 7.03
CA ASP A 115 -11.52 4.56 6.59
C ASP A 115 -12.80 3.80 6.18
N LEU A 116 -12.65 2.71 5.42
CA LEU A 116 -13.78 1.86 5.00
C LEU A 116 -14.45 1.13 6.18
N MET A 117 -13.69 0.76 7.21
CA MET A 117 -14.22 0.13 8.41
C MET A 117 -14.84 1.12 9.41
N GLY A 118 -14.72 2.42 9.16
CA GLY A 118 -15.15 3.45 10.12
C GLY A 118 -14.37 3.41 11.43
N ILE A 119 -13.15 2.87 11.41
CA ILE A 119 -12.30 2.78 12.60
C ILE A 119 -11.48 4.06 12.67
N GLU A 120 -11.85 4.95 13.58
CA GLU A 120 -10.98 6.07 13.90
C GLU A 120 -9.65 5.53 14.44
N ARG A 121 -8.56 5.76 13.68
CA ARG A 121 -7.23 5.53 14.22
C ARG A 121 -7.10 6.39 15.45
N ARG A 122 -7.00 5.80 16.63
CA ARG A 122 -6.45 6.51 17.78
C ARG A 122 -5.10 7.07 17.30
N ARG A 123 -5.06 8.38 17.03
CA ARG A 123 -3.82 9.09 16.78
C ARG A 123 -2.92 8.70 17.95
N ARG A 124 -1.84 7.98 17.67
CA ARG A 124 -0.81 7.82 18.69
C ARG A 124 -0.45 9.24 19.09
N ALA A 125 -0.40 9.50 20.38
CA ALA A 125 -0.18 10.82 20.99
C ALA A 125 1.14 11.51 20.55
N THR A 126 1.76 11.05 19.47
CA THR A 126 2.96 11.62 18.84
C THR A 126 2.65 12.61 17.72
N ASP A 127 1.37 12.78 17.34
CA ASP A 127 0.96 13.72 16.28
C ASP A 127 0.28 14.98 16.87
N ASN A 128 0.56 15.35 18.12
CA ASN A 128 0.08 16.59 18.68
C ASN A 128 0.96 17.76 18.17
N PRO A 129 0.45 18.64 17.31
CA PRO A 129 1.22 19.79 16.82
C PRO A 129 1.52 20.84 17.91
N ALA A 130 1.01 20.66 19.14
CA ALA A 130 1.22 21.57 20.26
C ALA A 130 2.43 21.22 21.16
N ASP A 131 2.97 20.00 21.05
CA ASP A 131 4.23 19.70 21.74
C ASP A 131 5.37 20.18 20.84
N GLY A 132 6.01 21.26 21.32
CA GLY A 132 7.02 22.04 20.64
C GLY A 132 7.95 21.19 19.77
N PHE A 133 8.14 21.67 18.59
CA PHE A 133 9.00 21.14 17.53
C PHE A 133 10.39 20.75 18.05
N VAL A 134 10.46 19.61 18.73
CA VAL A 134 11.74 18.97 19.04
C VAL A 134 12.20 18.32 17.73
N GLU A 135 13.24 18.89 17.17
CA GLU A 135 13.89 18.46 15.96
C GLU A 135 14.33 16.99 16.06
N ARG A 136 13.42 16.05 15.71
CA ARG A 136 13.71 14.61 15.61
C ARG A 136 14.57 14.27 14.40
N ARG A 137 15.42 15.20 13.94
CA ARG A 137 16.29 14.97 12.80
C ARG A 137 17.49 14.09 13.09
N GLN A 138 17.74 13.70 14.34
CA GLN A 138 18.93 12.90 14.69
C GLN A 138 18.76 11.37 14.63
N THR A 139 17.54 10.83 14.57
CA THR A 139 17.33 9.38 14.58
C THR A 139 17.04 8.76 13.22
N ARG A 140 17.10 9.53 12.13
CA ARG A 140 16.81 9.04 10.77
C ARG A 140 18.01 8.43 10.02
N ASN A 141 19.20 8.44 10.62
CA ASN A 141 20.39 7.85 9.98
C ASN A 141 20.46 6.32 10.07
N GLU A 142 19.57 5.68 10.86
CA GLU A 142 19.58 4.22 11.02
C GLU A 142 18.73 3.46 9.98
N LEU A 143 18.01 4.18 9.11
CA LEU A 143 17.13 3.58 8.11
C LEU A 143 17.78 3.42 6.71
N PHE A 144 19.06 3.77 6.58
CA PHE A 144 19.79 3.57 5.33
C PHE A 144 20.92 2.55 5.54
N PRO A 145 21.17 1.68 4.54
CA PRO A 145 20.62 1.65 3.19
C PRO A 145 19.22 1.02 3.10
N LEU A 146 18.33 1.61 2.28
CA LEU A 146 17.03 1.04 1.95
C LEU A 146 17.08 0.38 0.58
N GLN A 147 16.66 -0.87 0.47
CA GLN A 147 16.49 -1.53 -0.81
C GLN A 147 15.13 -1.14 -1.38
N LEU A 148 15.13 -0.60 -2.60
CA LEU A 148 13.91 -0.32 -3.34
C LEU A 148 13.39 -1.60 -4.00
N TYR A 149 12.12 -1.60 -4.39
CA TYR A 149 11.45 -2.74 -5.01
C TYR A 149 12.08 -3.19 -6.34
N ASP A 150 12.75 -2.28 -7.05
CA ASP A 150 13.52 -2.57 -8.28
C ASP A 150 14.90 -3.20 -8.03
N GLY A 151 15.20 -3.53 -6.78
CA GLY A 151 16.50 -4.07 -6.35
C GLY A 151 17.59 -3.03 -6.15
N SER A 152 17.34 -1.77 -6.44
CA SER A 152 18.30 -0.68 -6.21
C SER A 152 18.39 -0.29 -4.74
N TRP A 153 19.57 0.26 -4.35
CA TRP A 153 19.80 0.69 -2.97
C TRP A 153 19.81 2.21 -2.87
N VAL A 154 19.06 2.75 -1.91
CA VAL A 154 19.15 4.16 -1.51
C VAL A 154 20.13 4.26 -0.33
N LEU A 155 21.31 4.80 -0.59
CA LEU A 155 22.41 4.89 0.39
C LEU A 155 22.36 6.15 1.26
N ALA A 156 21.60 7.19 0.85
CA ALA A 156 21.46 8.43 1.61
C ALA A 156 20.20 9.20 1.19
N ASP A 157 19.64 10.00 2.11
CA ASP A 157 18.54 10.92 1.80
C ASP A 157 19.07 12.12 0.99
N ARG A 158 18.77 12.16 -0.31
CA ARG A 158 19.16 13.24 -1.23
C ARG A 158 18.60 14.62 -0.86
N ARG A 159 17.65 14.71 0.05
CA ARG A 159 17.07 15.98 0.50
C ARG A 159 17.97 16.77 1.45
N ARG A 160 19.09 16.19 1.88
CA ARG A 160 20.02 16.81 2.82
C ARG A 160 21.12 17.65 2.16
N ASN A 161 21.36 17.48 0.86
CA ASN A 161 22.30 18.30 0.12
C ASN A 161 21.56 19.41 -0.65
N GLY A 162 21.22 20.47 0.05
CA GLY A 162 20.89 21.78 -0.53
C GLY A 162 22.12 22.46 -1.16
N GLY A 163 23.04 21.69 -1.70
CA GLY A 163 24.17 22.17 -2.48
C GLY A 163 23.76 22.30 -3.95
N LYS A 164 23.81 23.54 -4.44
CA LYS A 164 23.77 23.93 -5.85
C LYS A 164 24.58 22.91 -6.68
N PRO A 165 24.08 22.42 -7.82
CA PRO A 165 24.90 21.60 -8.71
C PRO A 165 26.17 22.39 -9.12
N PRO A 166 27.33 21.75 -9.19
CA PRO A 166 28.54 22.42 -9.70
C PRO A 166 28.25 22.95 -11.09
N GLY A 167 28.59 24.22 -11.32
CA GLY A 167 28.49 24.86 -12.61
C GLY A 167 29.51 24.23 -13.58
N PRO A 168 29.33 24.40 -14.90
CA PRO A 168 30.16 23.76 -15.92
C PRO A 168 31.61 24.26 -15.98
N ASP A 169 32.06 25.13 -15.06
CA ASP A 169 33.36 25.82 -15.15
C ASP A 169 34.41 25.33 -14.13
N ASP A 170 34.16 24.29 -13.32
CA ASP A 170 35.13 23.82 -12.31
C ASP A 170 36.09 22.70 -12.78
N ASP A 171 36.13 22.41 -14.10
CA ASP A 171 36.96 21.33 -14.66
C ASP A 171 38.27 21.84 -15.35
N GLN A 172 38.69 23.05 -15.02
CA GLN A 172 40.02 23.56 -15.48
C GLN A 172 40.84 23.99 -14.26
N LEU A 173 41.60 23.08 -13.67
CA LEU A 173 42.83 23.31 -12.94
C LEU A 173 43.35 22.02 -12.29
N LEU A 174 43.87 21.09 -13.06
CA LEU A 174 44.88 20.11 -12.63
C LEU A 174 45.57 19.49 -13.86
N THR A 175 46.24 20.35 -14.64
CA THR A 175 47.38 19.90 -15.45
C THR A 175 48.48 20.89 -15.23
N GLY A 176 49.52 20.48 -14.54
CA GLY A 176 50.70 21.29 -14.31
C GLY A 176 51.71 20.59 -13.42
N GLU A 177 52.69 19.92 -14.08
CA GLU A 177 54.02 19.50 -13.62
C GLU A 177 54.11 18.44 -12.53
#